data_d2db914d133b86ecc0730878c5dc5457
#
_entry.id   d2db914d133b86ecc0730878c5dc5457
#
_cell.length_a   1.000
_cell.length_b   1.000
_cell.length_c   1.000
_cell.angle_alpha   90.00
_cell.angle_beta   90.00
_cell.angle_gamma   90.00
#
_symmetry.space_group_name_H-M   'P 1'
#
loop_
_entity.id
_entity.type
_entity.pdbx_description
1 polymer ?
#
loop_
_entity_poly.entity_id
_entity_poly.type
_entity_poly.pdbx_seq_one_letter_code
_entity_poly.pdbx_strand_id
1 'polypeptide(L)'
;MRAFRSHNHIPLSSCGVAHRRVEEIMTASYFGENEEVVIRTSAHTGESLVVVSTTSRGVKTLEGVHVISYGELQKGESASIIERVHDNDWRVSAQSFFQASPQGSELLVRTVDRIINEKVAASASMLDLYSGVGIFAGTLGSGRQVTAIEQSISASQDAIYNLGSEAIHVCSRVEDWDVTPHDFVIANPSRSGMSKTVPRIIWETEAAFVILISCDAAAAARDAKRMEDTGFKLGEVVVLDLFPQTSHLEVISTYIR
;
A
#
# COMPACT_ATOMS: atom_id res chain seq x y z
N MET A 1 -8.20 20.52 -5.05
CA MET A 1 -6.82 20.41 -4.50
C MET A 1 -6.54 21.53 -3.51
N ARG A 2 -5.49 21.41 -2.67
CA ARG A 2 -5.07 22.47 -1.76
C ARG A 2 -3.79 23.12 -2.30
N ALA A 3 -3.65 24.44 -2.12
CA ALA A 3 -2.43 25.15 -2.44
C ALA A 3 -1.27 24.66 -1.54
N PHE A 4 -0.04 24.73 -2.03
CA PHE A 4 1.13 24.28 -1.29
C PHE A 4 1.23 24.91 0.10
N ARG A 5 1.35 24.10 1.14
CA ARG A 5 1.40 24.50 2.57
C ARG A 5 0.21 25.38 3.02
N SER A 6 -0.98 25.15 2.47
CA SER A 6 -2.16 25.96 2.74
C SER A 6 -3.40 25.07 2.81
N HIS A 7 -4.48 25.61 3.41
CA HIS A 7 -5.82 25.02 3.39
C HIS A 7 -6.69 25.58 2.26
N ASN A 8 -6.16 26.52 1.46
CA ASN A 8 -6.89 27.12 0.37
C ASN A 8 -7.12 26.11 -0.76
N HIS A 9 -8.35 25.99 -1.20
CA HIS A 9 -8.73 25.11 -2.30
C HIS A 9 -8.40 25.80 -3.64
N ILE A 10 -7.79 25.04 -4.53
CA ILE A 10 -7.56 25.42 -5.91
C ILE A 10 -8.56 24.65 -6.77
N PRO A 11 -9.46 25.36 -7.51
CA PRO A 11 -10.31 24.68 -8.47
C PRO A 11 -9.46 24.06 -9.58
N LEU A 12 -9.76 22.82 -9.94
CA LEU A 12 -9.08 22.10 -11.01
C LEU A 12 -10.03 21.91 -12.19
N SER A 13 -9.60 22.33 -13.37
CA SER A 13 -10.24 22.00 -14.65
C SER A 13 -9.58 20.79 -15.32
N SER A 14 -8.36 20.47 -14.91
CA SER A 14 -7.61 19.30 -15.41
C SER A 14 -6.54 18.89 -14.40
N CYS A 15 -6.03 17.66 -14.51
CA CYS A 15 -4.94 17.15 -13.69
C CYS A 15 -3.99 16.32 -14.55
N GLY A 16 -2.85 16.89 -14.92
CA GLY A 16 -1.88 16.25 -15.83
C GLY A 16 -1.19 15.00 -15.29
N VAL A 17 -1.40 14.63 -14.02
CA VAL A 17 -0.85 13.42 -13.41
C VAL A 17 -1.94 12.39 -13.05
N ALA A 18 -3.22 12.75 -13.16
CA ALA A 18 -4.30 11.82 -12.91
C ALA A 18 -4.50 10.89 -14.10
N HIS A 19 -4.88 9.65 -13.81
CA HIS A 19 -5.38 8.75 -14.85
C HIS A 19 -6.60 9.38 -15.54
N ARG A 20 -6.71 9.23 -16.88
CA ARG A 20 -7.76 9.84 -17.68
C ARG A 20 -9.16 9.64 -17.07
N ARG A 21 -9.49 8.43 -16.64
CA ARG A 21 -10.79 8.12 -16.04
C ARG A 21 -11.03 8.85 -14.72
N VAL A 22 -10.00 9.03 -13.91
CA VAL A 22 -10.08 9.85 -12.68
C VAL A 22 -10.37 11.29 -13.02
N GLU A 23 -9.70 11.84 -14.04
CA GLU A 23 -9.90 13.21 -14.49
C GLU A 23 -11.32 13.42 -15.06
N GLU A 24 -11.82 12.48 -15.86
CA GLU A 24 -13.19 12.51 -16.39
C GLU A 24 -14.22 12.54 -15.25
N ILE A 25 -14.07 11.67 -14.24
CA ILE A 25 -14.97 11.63 -13.08
C ILE A 25 -14.85 12.94 -12.28
N MET A 26 -13.65 13.41 -12.03
CA MET A 26 -13.39 14.64 -11.27
C MET A 26 -14.03 15.87 -11.90
N THR A 27 -13.98 15.98 -13.24
CA THR A 27 -14.42 17.18 -13.95
C THR A 27 -15.88 17.16 -14.37
N ALA A 28 -16.45 15.97 -14.61
CA ALA A 28 -17.82 15.80 -15.07
C ALA A 28 -18.83 15.49 -13.96
N SER A 29 -18.37 15.34 -12.71
CA SER A 29 -19.25 14.98 -11.59
C SER A 29 -19.58 16.17 -10.69
N TYR A 30 -20.74 16.07 -10.05
CA TYR A 30 -21.16 16.95 -8.97
C TYR A 30 -21.20 16.17 -7.66
N PHE A 31 -20.36 16.52 -6.72
CA PHE A 31 -20.19 15.81 -5.46
C PHE A 31 -21.01 16.38 -4.30
N GLY A 32 -21.89 17.34 -4.56
CA GLY A 32 -22.71 17.98 -3.53
C GLY A 32 -21.87 18.81 -2.56
N GLU A 33 -22.24 18.75 -1.28
CA GLU A 33 -21.56 19.46 -0.18
C GLU A 33 -20.46 18.62 0.49
N ASN A 34 -19.96 17.57 -0.19
CA ASN A 34 -18.89 16.74 0.36
C ASN A 34 -17.55 17.49 0.31
N GLU A 35 -16.89 17.64 1.47
CA GLU A 35 -15.61 18.33 1.59
C GLU A 35 -14.43 17.50 1.08
N GLU A 36 -14.53 16.18 1.21
CA GLU A 36 -13.52 15.25 0.74
C GLU A 36 -14.15 14.23 -0.20
N VAL A 37 -13.44 13.99 -1.30
CA VAL A 37 -13.81 13.01 -2.31
C VAL A 37 -12.57 12.22 -2.68
N VAL A 38 -12.64 10.91 -2.56
CA VAL A 38 -11.63 9.99 -3.06
C VAL A 38 -12.16 9.34 -4.32
N ILE A 39 -11.45 9.50 -5.43
CA ILE A 39 -11.77 8.86 -6.70
C ILE A 39 -10.74 7.77 -6.94
N ARG A 40 -11.20 6.57 -7.17
CA ARG A 40 -10.38 5.41 -7.47
C ARG A 40 -10.89 4.76 -8.76
N THR A 41 -9.97 4.39 -9.64
CA THR A 41 -10.33 3.68 -10.85
C THR A 41 -9.28 2.61 -11.12
N SER A 42 -9.73 1.45 -11.55
CA SER A 42 -8.83 0.43 -12.08
C SER A 42 -8.43 0.80 -13.50
N ALA A 43 -7.14 0.89 -13.72
CA ALA A 43 -6.62 1.11 -15.08
C ALA A 43 -6.82 -0.11 -15.99
N HIS A 44 -7.05 -1.28 -15.41
CA HIS A 44 -7.17 -2.54 -16.13
C HIS A 44 -8.62 -2.93 -16.40
N THR A 45 -9.48 -2.90 -15.35
CA THR A 45 -10.90 -3.31 -15.49
C THR A 45 -11.82 -2.15 -15.87
N GLY A 46 -11.38 -0.91 -15.66
CA GLY A 46 -12.23 0.29 -15.84
C GLY A 46 -13.21 0.53 -14.70
N GLU A 47 -13.30 -0.37 -13.70
CA GLU A 47 -14.12 -0.17 -12.51
C GLU A 47 -13.75 1.14 -11.81
N SER A 48 -14.76 1.86 -11.35
CA SER A 48 -14.56 3.17 -10.74
C SER A 48 -15.38 3.30 -9.47
N LEU A 49 -14.73 3.84 -8.43
CA LEU A 49 -15.29 4.03 -7.10
C LEU A 49 -15.04 5.46 -6.64
N VAL A 50 -16.09 6.09 -6.13
CA VAL A 50 -16.04 7.40 -5.48
C VAL A 50 -16.46 7.24 -4.03
N VAL A 51 -15.58 7.63 -3.12
CA VAL A 51 -15.87 7.69 -1.69
C VAL A 51 -16.02 9.15 -1.30
N VAL A 52 -17.14 9.49 -0.67
CA VAL A 52 -17.45 10.86 -0.24
C VAL A 52 -17.53 10.97 1.28
N SER A 53 -17.18 12.16 1.79
CA SER A 53 -17.06 12.38 3.24
C SER A 53 -18.38 12.31 4.00
N THR A 54 -19.47 12.83 3.44
CA THR A 54 -20.71 13.06 4.18
C THR A 54 -21.85 12.17 3.71
N THR A 55 -22.24 12.28 2.44
CA THR A 55 -23.40 11.55 1.89
C THR A 55 -23.26 11.28 0.40
N SER A 56 -23.63 10.08 -0.02
CA SER A 56 -23.74 9.71 -1.43
C SER A 56 -25.00 10.30 -2.09
N ARG A 57 -25.98 10.69 -1.28
CA ARG A 57 -27.24 11.25 -1.77
C ARG A 57 -27.02 12.57 -2.50
N GLY A 58 -27.52 12.67 -3.72
CA GLY A 58 -27.40 13.87 -4.56
C GLY A 58 -26.07 13.99 -5.29
N VAL A 59 -25.12 13.09 -5.09
CA VAL A 59 -23.94 12.97 -5.94
C VAL A 59 -24.39 12.56 -7.34
N LYS A 60 -23.91 13.29 -8.36
CA LYS A 60 -24.16 12.98 -9.78
C LYS A 60 -22.82 12.71 -10.42
N THR A 61 -22.64 11.54 -10.98
CA THR A 61 -21.40 11.11 -11.60
C THR A 61 -21.65 10.39 -12.92
N LEU A 62 -20.60 9.95 -13.57
CA LEU A 62 -20.67 9.19 -14.83
C LEU A 62 -21.29 7.82 -14.60
N GLU A 63 -21.86 7.25 -15.66
CA GLU A 63 -22.38 5.90 -15.64
C GLU A 63 -21.28 4.87 -15.31
N GLY A 64 -21.66 3.84 -14.54
CA GLY A 64 -20.75 2.78 -14.09
C GLY A 64 -19.81 3.18 -12.95
N VAL A 65 -19.96 4.38 -12.37
CA VAL A 65 -19.19 4.78 -11.19
C VAL A 65 -19.98 4.44 -9.93
N HIS A 66 -19.41 3.60 -9.09
CA HIS A 66 -19.99 3.31 -7.76
C HIS A 66 -19.68 4.45 -6.80
N VAL A 67 -20.69 4.98 -6.13
CA VAL A 67 -20.54 6.05 -5.14
C VAL A 67 -20.97 5.54 -3.78
N ILE A 68 -20.13 5.75 -2.77
CA ILE A 68 -20.40 5.38 -1.38
C ILE A 68 -19.88 6.48 -0.45
N SER A 69 -20.53 6.67 0.69
CA SER A 69 -20.08 7.59 1.72
C SER A 69 -19.42 6.86 2.88
N TYR A 70 -18.58 7.56 3.66
CA TYR A 70 -18.02 6.99 4.90
C TYR A 70 -19.13 6.57 5.89
N GLY A 71 -20.26 7.30 5.90
CA GLY A 71 -21.39 6.94 6.74
C GLY A 71 -22.07 5.63 6.34
N GLU A 72 -22.11 5.31 5.04
CA GLU A 72 -22.63 4.03 4.55
C GLU A 72 -21.65 2.90 4.85
N LEU A 73 -20.34 3.13 4.66
CA LEU A 73 -19.31 2.17 5.05
C LEU A 73 -19.35 1.84 6.55
N GLN A 74 -19.57 2.82 7.42
CA GLN A 74 -19.72 2.61 8.86
C GLN A 74 -20.98 1.80 9.23
N LYS A 75 -21.98 1.80 8.37
CA LYS A 75 -23.21 0.96 8.55
C LYS A 75 -23.07 -0.45 8.00
N GLY A 76 -21.89 -0.82 7.51
CA GLY A 76 -21.58 -2.14 7.01
C GLY A 76 -21.79 -2.30 5.51
N GLU A 77 -22.10 -1.23 4.77
CA GLU A 77 -22.04 -1.28 3.31
C GLU A 77 -20.59 -1.41 2.85
N SER A 78 -20.36 -1.97 1.69
CA SER A 78 -19.03 -2.19 1.15
C SER A 78 -18.97 -1.82 -0.31
N ALA A 79 -17.81 -1.34 -0.74
CA ALA A 79 -17.50 -1.07 -2.14
C ALA A 79 -16.02 -1.36 -2.38
N SER A 80 -15.71 -1.95 -3.51
CA SER A 80 -14.37 -2.28 -3.92
C SER A 80 -14.22 -2.18 -5.42
N ILE A 81 -13.00 -2.15 -5.89
CA ILE A 81 -12.63 -2.35 -7.29
C ILE A 81 -11.64 -3.52 -7.38
N ILE A 82 -11.52 -4.08 -8.57
CA ILE A 82 -10.46 -5.03 -8.88
C ILE A 82 -9.38 -4.30 -9.68
N GLU A 83 -8.15 -4.30 -9.17
CA GLU A 83 -6.98 -3.79 -9.88
C GLU A 83 -6.04 -4.94 -10.25
N ARG A 84 -5.27 -4.80 -11.32
CA ARG A 84 -4.30 -5.80 -11.75
C ARG A 84 -2.87 -5.32 -11.58
N VAL A 85 -2.08 -6.11 -10.89
CA VAL A 85 -0.64 -5.92 -10.72
C VAL A 85 0.04 -7.29 -10.79
N HIS A 86 1.10 -7.39 -11.56
CA HIS A 86 1.92 -8.61 -11.70
C HIS A 86 1.10 -9.85 -12.08
N ASP A 87 0.21 -9.70 -13.08
CA ASP A 87 -0.71 -10.73 -13.59
C ASP A 87 -1.74 -11.27 -12.58
N ASN A 88 -1.84 -10.69 -11.40
CA ASN A 88 -2.82 -11.02 -10.38
C ASN A 88 -3.89 -9.93 -10.27
N ASP A 89 -5.12 -10.34 -9.99
CA ASP A 89 -6.24 -9.47 -9.69
C ASP A 89 -6.34 -9.25 -8.18
N TRP A 90 -6.37 -7.98 -7.78
CA TRP A 90 -6.39 -7.54 -6.39
C TRP A 90 -7.69 -6.84 -6.08
N ARG A 91 -8.48 -7.37 -5.16
CA ARG A 91 -9.60 -6.62 -4.59
C ARG A 91 -9.04 -5.50 -3.72
N VAL A 92 -9.56 -4.28 -3.93
CA VAL A 92 -9.20 -3.09 -3.19
C VAL A 92 -10.47 -2.39 -2.74
N SER A 93 -10.78 -2.50 -1.47
CA SER A 93 -11.96 -1.87 -0.86
C SER A 93 -11.82 -0.36 -0.72
N ALA A 94 -12.94 0.32 -0.56
CA ALA A 94 -13.04 1.77 -0.46
C ALA A 94 -12.07 2.40 0.57
N GLN A 95 -11.85 1.72 1.70
CA GLN A 95 -11.00 2.18 2.80
C GLN A 95 -9.58 1.60 2.77
N SER A 96 -9.28 0.68 1.85
CA SER A 96 -7.96 0.08 1.76
C SER A 96 -7.00 0.97 0.99
N PHE A 97 -5.76 1.06 1.45
CA PHE A 97 -4.71 1.72 0.67
C PHE A 97 -4.29 0.83 -0.52
N PHE A 98 -3.99 1.46 -1.62
CA PHE A 98 -3.37 0.85 -2.78
C PHE A 98 -2.46 1.87 -3.48
N GLN A 99 -1.44 1.40 -4.17
CA GLN A 99 -0.54 2.27 -4.93
C GLN A 99 -1.30 3.04 -6.01
N ALA A 100 -0.97 4.30 -6.17
CA ALA A 100 -1.69 5.21 -7.08
C ALA A 100 -1.46 4.90 -8.58
N SER A 101 -0.40 4.18 -8.91
CA SER A 101 -0.02 3.84 -10.28
C SER A 101 0.19 2.33 -10.42
N PRO A 102 -0.57 1.62 -11.27
CA PRO A 102 -0.33 0.20 -11.54
C PRO A 102 1.08 -0.07 -12.07
N GLN A 103 1.59 0.80 -12.95
CA GLN A 103 2.96 0.68 -13.48
C GLN A 103 4.00 0.87 -12.38
N GLY A 104 3.74 1.79 -11.43
CA GLY A 104 4.59 1.97 -10.25
C GLY A 104 4.57 0.74 -9.34
N SER A 105 3.40 0.17 -9.10
CA SER A 105 3.26 -1.09 -8.34
C SER A 105 4.02 -2.23 -8.99
N GLU A 106 3.88 -2.38 -10.30
CA GLU A 106 4.58 -3.42 -11.07
C GLU A 106 6.10 -3.26 -10.97
N LEU A 107 6.63 -2.04 -11.15
CA LEU A 107 8.06 -1.77 -11.02
C LEU A 107 8.57 -2.05 -9.61
N LEU A 108 7.80 -1.69 -8.60
CA LEU A 108 8.13 -1.94 -7.20
C LEU A 108 8.20 -3.44 -6.91
N VAL A 109 7.16 -4.19 -7.28
CA VAL A 109 7.11 -5.65 -7.12
C VAL A 109 8.26 -6.34 -7.84
N ARG A 110 8.51 -6.01 -9.11
CA ARG A 110 9.62 -6.59 -9.90
C ARG A 110 10.99 -6.30 -9.29
N THR A 111 11.18 -5.09 -8.72
CA THR A 111 12.44 -4.73 -8.09
C THR A 111 12.66 -5.56 -6.82
N VAL A 112 11.62 -5.72 -6.00
CA VAL A 112 11.69 -6.55 -4.78
C VAL A 112 11.87 -8.02 -5.14
N ASP A 113 11.17 -8.53 -6.17
CA ASP A 113 11.30 -9.90 -6.67
C ASP A 113 12.73 -10.22 -7.10
N ARG A 114 13.35 -9.32 -7.89
CA ARG A 114 14.77 -9.46 -8.28
C ARG A 114 15.67 -9.61 -7.05
N ILE A 115 15.51 -8.73 -6.05
CA ILE A 115 16.31 -8.75 -4.83
C ILE A 115 16.12 -10.07 -4.07
N ILE A 116 14.90 -10.56 -3.94
CA ILE A 116 14.59 -11.81 -3.26
C ILE A 116 15.22 -13.00 -4.00
N ASN A 117 15.05 -13.06 -5.32
CA ASN A 117 15.58 -14.16 -6.13
C ASN A 117 17.12 -14.23 -6.09
N GLU A 118 17.79 -13.10 -5.88
CA GLU A 118 19.26 -13.06 -5.77
C GLU A 118 19.78 -13.39 -4.36
N LYS A 119 19.00 -13.17 -3.30
CA LYS A 119 19.48 -13.13 -1.92
C LYS A 119 18.82 -14.14 -0.98
N VAL A 120 17.64 -14.65 -1.33
CA VAL A 120 16.78 -15.42 -0.43
C VAL A 120 16.50 -16.80 -1.04
N ALA A 121 16.62 -17.86 -0.24
CA ALA A 121 16.31 -19.21 -0.68
C ALA A 121 14.83 -19.35 -1.08
N ALA A 122 14.53 -20.16 -2.10
CA ALA A 122 13.16 -20.35 -2.58
C ALA A 122 12.18 -20.91 -1.54
N SER A 123 12.68 -21.67 -0.56
CA SER A 123 11.87 -22.23 0.53
C SER A 123 11.81 -21.38 1.78
N ALA A 124 12.44 -20.19 1.78
CA ALA A 124 12.50 -19.32 2.95
C ALA A 124 11.11 -18.80 3.34
N SER A 125 10.80 -18.83 4.62
CA SER A 125 9.56 -18.26 5.18
C SER A 125 9.57 -16.73 5.13
N MET A 126 8.43 -16.14 4.78
CA MET A 126 8.25 -14.71 4.54
C MET A 126 7.36 -14.08 5.60
N LEU A 127 7.80 -12.96 6.14
CA LEU A 127 6.97 -12.05 6.92
C LEU A 127 6.73 -10.76 6.13
N ASP A 128 5.47 -10.44 5.86
CA ASP A 128 5.04 -9.21 5.20
C ASP A 128 4.44 -8.26 6.25
N LEU A 129 5.20 -7.26 6.68
CA LEU A 129 4.79 -6.25 7.63
C LEU A 129 4.18 -5.05 6.90
N TYR A 130 3.03 -4.55 7.42
CA TYR A 130 2.23 -3.53 6.76
C TYR A 130 1.72 -4.01 5.39
N SER A 131 1.23 -5.25 5.35
CA SER A 131 0.96 -5.98 4.12
C SER A 131 -0.13 -5.35 3.25
N GLY A 132 -0.95 -4.44 3.80
CA GLY A 132 -2.06 -3.83 3.06
C GLY A 132 -3.03 -4.89 2.54
N VAL A 133 -3.31 -4.84 1.24
CA VAL A 133 -4.19 -5.82 0.56
C VAL A 133 -3.45 -7.10 0.15
N GLY A 134 -2.17 -7.25 0.52
CA GLY A 134 -1.38 -8.47 0.36
C GLY A 134 -0.54 -8.55 -0.91
N ILE A 135 -0.21 -7.45 -1.58
CA ILE A 135 0.52 -7.48 -2.86
C ILE A 135 1.82 -8.27 -2.76
N PHE A 136 2.71 -7.96 -1.80
CA PHE A 136 3.98 -8.66 -1.67
C PHE A 136 3.78 -10.11 -1.24
N ALA A 137 2.92 -10.35 -0.25
CA ALA A 137 2.58 -11.69 0.19
C ALA A 137 2.09 -12.58 -0.96
N GLY A 138 1.20 -12.08 -1.82
CA GLY A 138 0.63 -12.89 -2.91
C GLY A 138 1.51 -12.99 -4.15
N THR A 139 2.34 -11.97 -4.45
CA THR A 139 3.22 -12.02 -5.63
C THR A 139 4.52 -12.75 -5.35
N LEU A 140 5.07 -12.62 -4.14
CA LEU A 140 6.41 -13.10 -3.78
C LEU A 140 6.40 -14.27 -2.80
N GLY A 141 5.22 -14.57 -2.24
CA GLY A 141 5.04 -15.64 -1.26
C GLY A 141 4.75 -17.02 -1.84
N SER A 142 4.59 -17.15 -3.16
CA SER A 142 4.26 -18.46 -3.79
C SER A 142 5.28 -19.53 -3.43
N GLY A 143 4.78 -20.67 -2.93
CA GLY A 143 5.62 -21.80 -2.49
C GLY A 143 6.35 -21.59 -1.16
N ARG A 144 6.03 -20.54 -0.40
CA ARG A 144 6.62 -20.19 0.90
C ARG A 144 5.59 -20.27 2.02
N GLN A 145 6.04 -20.38 3.25
CA GLN A 145 5.20 -20.03 4.40
C GLN A 145 5.17 -18.50 4.52
N VAL A 146 3.98 -17.92 4.49
CA VAL A 146 3.78 -16.47 4.54
C VAL A 146 2.97 -16.09 5.76
N THR A 147 3.44 -15.08 6.50
CA THR A 147 2.66 -14.37 7.51
C THR A 147 2.51 -12.92 7.07
N ALA A 148 1.28 -12.42 6.99
CA ALA A 148 0.93 -11.08 6.58
C ALA A 148 0.30 -10.31 7.74
N ILE A 149 0.88 -9.17 8.12
CA ILE A 149 0.43 -8.35 9.26
C ILE A 149 -0.05 -7.00 8.74
N GLU A 150 -1.30 -6.68 9.04
CA GLU A 150 -1.93 -5.42 8.65
C GLU A 150 -2.88 -4.93 9.75
N GLN A 151 -2.77 -3.65 10.12
CA GLN A 151 -3.63 -3.07 11.16
C GLN A 151 -5.01 -2.61 10.67
N SER A 152 -5.13 -2.27 9.39
CA SER A 152 -6.39 -1.85 8.80
C SER A 152 -7.31 -3.05 8.60
N ILE A 153 -8.47 -3.03 9.24
CA ILE A 153 -9.47 -4.09 9.11
C ILE A 153 -9.88 -4.28 7.63
N SER A 154 -10.10 -3.17 6.90
CA SER A 154 -10.48 -3.22 5.49
C SER A 154 -9.40 -3.87 4.63
N ALA A 155 -8.14 -3.44 4.78
CA ALA A 155 -7.03 -3.99 4.02
C ALA A 155 -6.73 -5.44 4.39
N SER A 156 -6.82 -5.81 5.68
CA SER A 156 -6.69 -7.20 6.14
C SER A 156 -7.78 -8.11 5.55
N GLN A 157 -9.03 -7.62 5.46
CA GLN A 157 -10.12 -8.36 4.80
C GLN A 157 -9.88 -8.52 3.29
N ASP A 158 -9.30 -7.50 2.65
CA ASP A 158 -8.90 -7.60 1.25
C ASP A 158 -7.76 -8.61 1.08
N ALA A 159 -6.76 -8.61 1.96
CA ALA A 159 -5.66 -9.57 1.94
C ALA A 159 -6.18 -11.02 2.10
N ILE A 160 -7.11 -11.26 3.03
CA ILE A 160 -7.77 -12.58 3.20
C ILE A 160 -8.49 -12.99 1.91
N TYR A 161 -9.19 -12.07 1.27
CA TYR A 161 -9.88 -12.34 0.00
C TYR A 161 -8.89 -12.67 -1.13
N ASN A 162 -7.82 -11.88 -1.23
CA ASN A 162 -6.84 -11.96 -2.31
C ASN A 162 -5.93 -13.18 -2.21
N LEU A 163 -5.57 -13.59 -0.99
CA LEU A 163 -4.59 -14.64 -0.73
C LEU A 163 -5.23 -15.95 -0.23
N GLY A 164 -6.46 -15.90 0.26
CA GLY A 164 -7.14 -17.08 0.80
C GLY A 164 -6.33 -17.74 1.92
N SER A 165 -6.10 -19.05 1.79
CA SER A 165 -5.34 -19.86 2.76
C SER A 165 -3.83 -19.92 2.47
N GLU A 166 -3.33 -19.20 1.49
CA GLU A 166 -1.90 -19.21 1.13
C GLU A 166 -1.03 -18.43 2.13
N ALA A 167 -1.65 -17.61 2.99
CA ALA A 167 -0.97 -16.85 4.02
C ALA A 167 -1.67 -16.95 5.37
N ILE A 168 -0.89 -16.80 6.45
CA ILE A 168 -1.41 -16.54 7.79
C ILE A 168 -1.69 -15.05 7.89
N HIS A 169 -2.94 -14.67 8.10
CA HIS A 169 -3.35 -13.27 8.20
C HIS A 169 -3.49 -12.84 9.66
N VAL A 170 -2.83 -11.74 10.01
CA VAL A 170 -2.91 -11.16 11.35
C VAL A 170 -3.38 -9.71 11.24
N CYS A 171 -4.62 -9.45 11.67
CA CYS A 171 -5.16 -8.10 11.74
C CYS A 171 -4.73 -7.44 13.05
N SER A 172 -3.54 -6.84 13.06
CA SER A 172 -2.93 -6.22 14.23
C SER A 172 -1.93 -5.15 13.82
N ARG A 173 -1.58 -4.27 14.76
CA ARG A 173 -0.38 -3.48 14.62
C ARG A 173 0.85 -4.39 14.73
N VAL A 174 1.93 -4.01 14.06
CA VAL A 174 3.20 -4.75 14.16
C VAL A 174 3.70 -4.81 15.60
N GLU A 175 3.50 -3.74 16.36
CA GLU A 175 3.92 -3.62 17.76
C GLU A 175 3.16 -4.54 18.74
N ASP A 176 1.98 -4.98 18.36
CA ASP A 176 1.06 -5.77 19.19
C ASP A 176 1.00 -7.25 18.74
N TRP A 177 1.81 -7.62 17.74
CA TRP A 177 1.89 -8.96 17.22
C TRP A 177 2.82 -9.86 18.06
N ASP A 178 2.41 -11.09 18.29
CA ASP A 178 3.25 -12.11 18.94
C ASP A 178 4.31 -12.60 17.95
N VAL A 179 5.57 -12.21 18.19
CA VAL A 179 6.69 -12.44 17.27
C VAL A 179 6.96 -13.94 17.07
N THR A 180 7.07 -14.33 15.81
CA THR A 180 7.46 -15.67 15.41
C THR A 180 8.66 -15.64 14.46
N PRO A 181 9.53 -16.67 14.46
CA PRO A 181 10.68 -16.73 13.57
C PRO A 181 10.29 -16.78 12.08
N HIS A 182 11.04 -16.03 11.25
CA HIS A 182 10.92 -16.03 9.80
C HIS A 182 12.30 -15.87 9.16
N ASP A 183 12.50 -16.39 7.97
CA ASP A 183 13.80 -16.31 7.29
C ASP A 183 14.07 -14.92 6.71
N PHE A 184 13.04 -14.24 6.22
CA PHE A 184 13.16 -12.87 5.75
C PHE A 184 11.89 -12.05 5.98
N VAL A 185 12.07 -10.72 5.98
CA VAL A 185 11.00 -9.74 6.21
C VAL A 185 10.93 -8.77 5.02
N ILE A 186 9.71 -8.47 4.57
CA ILE A 186 9.39 -7.27 3.79
C ILE A 186 8.61 -6.33 4.70
N ALA A 187 8.97 -5.06 4.71
CA ALA A 187 8.24 -4.04 5.46
C ALA A 187 7.99 -2.82 4.58
N ASN A 188 6.72 -2.47 4.38
CA ASN A 188 6.29 -1.30 3.61
C ASN A 188 5.43 -0.37 4.47
N PRO A 189 6.01 0.32 5.47
CA PRO A 189 5.27 1.18 6.36
C PRO A 189 4.71 2.42 5.64
N SER A 190 3.82 3.14 6.34
CA SER A 190 3.29 4.42 5.88
C SER A 190 4.42 5.47 5.71
N ARG A 191 4.08 6.63 5.13
CA ARG A 191 5.00 7.76 4.93
C ARG A 191 5.77 8.19 6.19
N SER A 192 5.21 7.99 7.37
CA SER A 192 5.90 8.27 8.63
C SER A 192 7.02 7.28 8.97
N GLY A 193 7.15 6.19 8.23
CA GLY A 193 8.10 5.11 8.48
C GLY A 193 7.70 4.22 9.65
N MET A 194 8.63 3.40 10.11
CA MET A 194 8.45 2.51 11.24
C MET A 194 8.46 3.26 12.57
N SER A 195 7.76 2.73 13.57
CA SER A 195 7.93 3.19 14.95
C SER A 195 9.31 2.77 15.50
N LYS A 196 9.70 3.35 16.65
CA LYS A 196 11.03 3.10 17.25
C LYS A 196 11.23 1.64 17.68
N THR A 197 10.15 0.91 17.93
CA THR A 197 10.20 -0.46 18.45
C THR A 197 10.28 -1.51 17.34
N VAL A 198 9.78 -1.21 16.13
CA VAL A 198 9.67 -2.16 15.02
C VAL A 198 11.02 -2.74 14.58
N PRO A 199 12.14 -2.01 14.49
CA PRO A 199 13.43 -2.61 14.18
C PRO A 199 13.82 -3.73 15.15
N ARG A 200 13.51 -3.58 16.44
CA ARG A 200 13.74 -4.63 17.43
C ARG A 200 12.80 -5.83 17.24
N ILE A 201 11.52 -5.58 16.92
CA ILE A 201 10.56 -6.65 16.59
C ILE A 201 11.09 -7.46 15.40
N ILE A 202 11.55 -6.78 14.34
CA ILE A 202 12.16 -7.44 13.18
C ILE A 202 13.40 -8.26 13.59
N TRP A 203 14.22 -7.74 14.49
CA TRP A 203 15.35 -8.50 15.02
C TRP A 203 14.93 -9.76 15.78
N GLU A 204 13.86 -9.70 16.54
CA GLU A 204 13.31 -10.81 17.32
C GLU A 204 12.68 -11.91 16.43
N THR A 205 12.35 -11.63 15.15
CA THR A 205 11.93 -12.67 14.16
C THR A 205 13.06 -13.59 13.71
N GLU A 206 14.29 -13.29 14.08
CA GLU A 206 15.49 -14.02 13.65
C GLU A 206 15.79 -13.93 12.14
N ALA A 207 15.08 -13.11 11.40
CA ALA A 207 15.25 -12.95 9.96
C ALA A 207 16.69 -12.58 9.59
N ALA A 208 17.27 -13.35 8.67
CA ALA A 208 18.61 -13.08 8.17
C ALA A 208 18.65 -11.96 7.14
N PHE A 209 17.53 -11.68 6.48
CA PHE A 209 17.41 -10.69 5.42
C PHE A 209 16.14 -9.85 5.57
N VAL A 210 16.25 -8.52 5.41
CA VAL A 210 15.12 -7.60 5.51
C VAL A 210 15.11 -6.67 4.30
N ILE A 211 13.94 -6.44 3.74
CA ILE A 211 13.67 -5.41 2.72
C ILE A 211 12.74 -4.37 3.35
N LEU A 212 13.21 -3.14 3.42
CA LEU A 212 12.41 -2.00 3.86
C LEU A 212 12.11 -1.09 2.68
N ILE A 213 10.84 -0.78 2.49
CA ILE A 213 10.33 0.10 1.44
C ILE A 213 9.84 1.38 2.10
N SER A 214 10.19 2.54 1.56
CA SER A 214 9.85 3.83 2.16
C SER A 214 9.56 4.86 1.07
N CYS A 215 8.40 5.48 1.12
CA CYS A 215 8.00 6.53 0.17
C CYS A 215 8.44 7.95 0.60
N ASP A 216 9.28 8.05 1.62
CA ASP A 216 9.86 9.30 2.10
C ASP A 216 11.34 9.11 2.46
N ALA A 217 12.23 9.86 1.81
CA ALA A 217 13.67 9.69 1.98
C ALA A 217 14.16 10.02 3.40
N ALA A 218 13.52 10.96 4.09
CA ALA A 218 13.88 11.29 5.48
C ALA A 218 13.44 10.18 6.45
N ALA A 219 12.27 9.59 6.21
CA ALA A 219 11.82 8.40 6.93
C ALA A 219 12.75 7.22 6.67
N ALA A 220 13.12 6.97 5.40
CA ALA A 220 14.08 5.92 5.02
C ALA A 220 15.41 6.06 5.76
N ALA A 221 16.01 7.25 5.75
CA ALA A 221 17.29 7.51 6.43
C ALA A 221 17.20 7.31 7.95
N ARG A 222 16.13 7.78 8.57
CA ARG A 222 15.88 7.60 10.01
C ARG A 222 15.69 6.13 10.36
N ASP A 223 14.92 5.38 9.56
CA ASP A 223 14.64 3.98 9.83
C ASP A 223 15.87 3.11 9.52
N ALA A 224 16.68 3.46 8.51
CA ALA A 224 17.99 2.85 8.28
C ALA A 224 18.90 2.96 9.51
N LYS A 225 19.00 4.15 10.10
CA LYS A 225 19.78 4.34 11.32
C LYS A 225 19.28 3.46 12.47
N ARG A 226 17.97 3.33 12.64
CA ARG A 226 17.37 2.45 13.67
C ARG A 226 17.64 0.97 13.43
N MET A 227 17.63 0.54 12.15
CA MET A 227 18.01 -0.83 11.78
C MET A 227 19.47 -1.12 12.13
N GLU A 228 20.38 -0.20 11.79
CA GLU A 228 21.80 -0.32 12.14
C GLU A 228 22.02 -0.33 13.66
N ASP A 229 21.35 0.55 14.41
CA ASP A 229 21.41 0.58 15.88
C ASP A 229 20.90 -0.72 16.54
N THR A 230 20.07 -1.48 15.84
CA THR A 230 19.57 -2.78 16.28
C THR A 230 20.56 -3.92 15.95
N GLY A 231 21.53 -3.69 15.06
CA GLY A 231 22.57 -4.65 14.68
C GLY A 231 22.54 -5.11 13.22
N PHE A 232 21.53 -4.69 12.46
CA PHE A 232 21.48 -4.96 11.02
C PHE A 232 22.55 -4.16 10.26
N LYS A 233 23.05 -4.72 9.19
CA LYS A 233 23.95 -4.03 8.24
C LYS A 233 23.19 -3.64 7.00
N LEU A 234 23.28 -2.37 6.62
CA LEU A 234 22.71 -1.87 5.36
C LEU A 234 23.42 -2.55 4.17
N GLY A 235 22.63 -3.06 3.24
CA GLY A 235 23.06 -3.65 1.99
C GLY A 235 22.79 -2.75 0.78
N GLU A 236 22.07 -3.30 -0.21
CA GLU A 236 21.68 -2.57 -1.42
C GLU A 236 20.63 -1.51 -1.11
N VAL A 237 20.72 -0.37 -1.79
CA VAL A 237 19.69 0.67 -1.81
C VAL A 237 19.31 0.96 -3.24
N VAL A 238 18.03 0.83 -3.55
CA VAL A 238 17.43 1.16 -4.86
C VAL A 238 16.46 2.31 -4.68
N VAL A 239 16.50 3.27 -5.58
CA VAL A 239 15.56 4.41 -5.58
C VAL A 239 14.72 4.37 -6.84
N LEU A 240 13.40 4.44 -6.68
CA LEU A 240 12.44 4.45 -7.78
C LEU A 240 11.69 5.79 -7.79
N ASP A 241 11.58 6.41 -8.96
CA ASP A 241 10.71 7.56 -9.19
C ASP A 241 9.29 7.09 -9.57
N LEU A 242 8.47 6.81 -8.56
CA LEU A 242 7.07 6.39 -8.74
C LEU A 242 6.09 7.58 -8.69
N PHE A 243 6.57 8.77 -8.35
CA PHE A 243 5.76 9.97 -8.18
C PHE A 243 6.32 11.14 -9.01
N PRO A 244 6.35 11.00 -10.35
CA PRO A 244 6.95 12.01 -11.22
C PRO A 244 6.33 13.39 -10.98
N GLN A 245 7.17 14.44 -11.12
CA GLN A 245 6.80 15.83 -10.85
C GLN A 245 6.54 16.16 -9.37
N THR A 246 6.91 15.27 -8.45
CA THR A 246 6.87 15.51 -7.00
C THR A 246 8.27 15.34 -6.39
N SER A 247 8.42 15.69 -5.11
CA SER A 247 9.65 15.42 -4.36
C SER A 247 9.68 14.03 -3.70
N HIS A 248 8.69 13.19 -3.97
CA HIS A 248 8.57 11.86 -3.38
C HIS A 248 9.32 10.84 -4.23
N LEU A 249 10.04 9.97 -3.53
CA LEU A 249 10.78 8.84 -4.10
C LEU A 249 10.43 7.59 -3.30
N GLU A 250 10.39 6.45 -3.96
CA GLU A 250 10.33 5.16 -3.29
C GLU A 250 11.74 4.64 -3.09
N VAL A 251 12.10 4.37 -1.85
CA VAL A 251 13.43 3.87 -1.45
C VAL A 251 13.29 2.43 -0.97
N ILE A 252 13.93 1.50 -1.66
CA ILE A 252 14.04 0.11 -1.25
C ILE A 252 15.43 -0.08 -0.66
N SER A 253 15.51 -0.44 0.60
CA SER A 253 16.78 -0.72 1.29
C SER A 253 16.78 -2.14 1.84
N THR A 254 17.90 -2.82 1.70
CA THR A 254 18.09 -4.19 2.21
C THR A 254 18.98 -4.19 3.43
N TYR A 255 18.74 -5.14 4.32
CA TYR A 255 19.53 -5.30 5.54
C TYR A 255 19.86 -6.77 5.76
N ILE A 256 21.03 -7.01 6.30
CA ILE A 256 21.54 -8.35 6.65
C ILE A 256 21.83 -8.35 8.14
N ARG A 257 21.49 -9.46 8.78
CA ARG A 257 21.78 -9.69 10.19
C ARG A 257 23.26 -9.97 10.43
#